data_6a0325be2d5465c841238f7c5c797ee0
#
_entry.id   6a0325be2d5465c841238f7c5c797ee0
#
_cell.length_a   1.000
_cell.length_b   1.000
_cell.length_c   1.000
_cell.angle_alpha   90.00
_cell.angle_beta   90.00
_cell.angle_gamma   90.00
#
_symmetry.space_group_name_H-M   'P 1'
#
loop_
_entity.id
_entity.type
_entity.pdbx_description
1 polymer ?
#
loop_
_entity_poly.entity_id
_entity_poly.type
_entity_poly.pdbx_seq_one_letter_code
_entity_poly.pdbx_strand_id
1 'polypeptide(L)'
;MALISLAIDYKKSPIEVRSEFALSGLDVSMLYRSILAIDNVVHAVILSTCNRTEVYLEISDLRVVDDILVWWQGYVRNPNYKIKDYFKLRQGTEVIMHLMKLACGLESMVLGEPQILGQVKDSYTLSKKNHAIGKELDRVFQKVFATAKRVRSETRIGHCPVSVAFSAITLAKRQLDNISSKNVLIIGAGQTGELLFRHVTALAPKQIMLANRNIEKAQKITSAFRNASAHYLSELPQLIKKADIIIAAVNVSEYIVTCKDVGDKPRVFIDISIPQALDPKLGELEQNVYYCVDDINAVIEDNKDKRKYESSKAQKIIVKSLEEYLEKEKAIISNSAIKELFQKADGLVDLSLEKSLAKIRNGKDAEEIIKRFAYEIKKKVLHYPVVGMKEASKQGRSDCLVCMKRMFGLNVEK
;
A
#
# COMPACT_ATOMS: atom_id res chain seq x y z
N MET A 1 5.26 -19.38 11.10
CA MET A 1 5.02 -18.78 9.80
C MET A 1 5.85 -17.50 9.70
N ALA A 2 6.32 -17.14 8.49
CA ALA A 2 7.10 -15.93 8.28
C ALA A 2 6.37 -15.02 7.28
N LEU A 3 6.44 -13.70 7.53
CA LEU A 3 5.92 -12.68 6.63
C LEU A 3 7.05 -12.21 5.71
N ILE A 4 6.85 -12.29 4.40
CA ILE A 4 7.80 -11.79 3.40
C ILE A 4 7.13 -10.90 2.37
N SER A 5 7.92 -10.07 1.67
CA SER A 5 7.49 -9.41 0.44
C SER A 5 8.59 -9.47 -0.62
N LEU A 6 8.18 -9.75 -1.86
CA LEU A 6 9.00 -9.61 -3.05
C LEU A 6 8.48 -8.42 -3.86
N ALA A 7 9.37 -7.54 -4.26
CA ALA A 7 9.01 -6.29 -4.91
C ALA A 7 9.93 -5.97 -6.10
N ILE A 8 9.33 -5.50 -7.19
CA ILE A 8 10.00 -4.82 -8.29
C ILE A 8 9.42 -3.42 -8.37
N ASP A 9 10.24 -2.39 -8.20
CA ASP A 9 9.78 -1.01 -8.10
C ASP A 9 10.62 -0.05 -8.98
N TYR A 10 10.12 1.18 -9.14
CA TYR A 10 10.73 2.23 -9.97
C TYR A 10 12.11 2.69 -9.48
N LYS A 11 12.48 2.39 -8.22
CA LYS A 11 13.79 2.80 -7.66
C LYS A 11 14.95 2.00 -8.22
N LYS A 12 14.68 0.76 -8.64
CA LYS A 12 15.68 -0.17 -9.16
C LYS A 12 15.48 -0.57 -10.61
N SER A 13 14.29 -0.34 -11.17
CA SER A 13 13.92 -0.89 -12.47
C SER A 13 13.33 0.20 -13.37
N PRO A 14 13.83 0.37 -14.62
CA PRO A 14 13.23 1.25 -15.61
C PRO A 14 11.82 0.76 -16.02
N ILE A 15 11.08 1.60 -16.75
CA ILE A 15 9.66 1.35 -17.06
C ILE A 15 9.46 0.09 -17.90
N GLU A 16 10.37 -0.18 -18.81
CA GLU A 16 10.36 -1.35 -19.71
C GLU A 16 10.42 -2.65 -18.88
N VAL A 17 11.34 -2.69 -17.91
CA VAL A 17 11.50 -3.83 -16.99
C VAL A 17 10.25 -4.00 -16.12
N ARG A 18 9.76 -2.91 -15.52
CA ARG A 18 8.57 -2.99 -14.66
C ARG A 18 7.34 -3.47 -15.42
N SER A 19 7.19 -3.07 -16.69
CA SER A 19 6.08 -3.50 -17.53
C SER A 19 6.10 -5.01 -17.81
N GLU A 20 7.28 -5.60 -17.95
CA GLU A 20 7.44 -7.05 -18.14
C GLU A 20 7.05 -7.86 -16.90
N PHE A 21 7.36 -7.34 -15.72
CA PHE A 21 7.03 -8.00 -14.44
C PHE A 21 5.66 -7.61 -13.87
N ALA A 22 4.88 -6.79 -14.58
CA ALA A 22 3.56 -6.39 -14.14
C ALA A 22 2.58 -7.58 -14.19
N LEU A 23 1.86 -7.78 -13.09
CA LEU A 23 0.79 -8.80 -12.99
C LEU A 23 -0.60 -8.17 -13.23
N SER A 24 -0.67 -6.86 -13.47
CA SER A 24 -1.90 -6.16 -13.84
C SER A 24 -2.37 -6.57 -15.23
N GLY A 25 -3.68 -6.76 -15.40
CA GLY A 25 -4.28 -7.18 -16.67
C GLY A 25 -4.33 -8.70 -16.88
N LEU A 26 -3.79 -9.50 -15.96
CA LEU A 26 -3.95 -10.95 -15.92
C LEU A 26 -5.23 -11.33 -15.15
N ASP A 27 -5.68 -12.57 -15.31
CA ASP A 27 -6.78 -13.11 -14.51
C ASP A 27 -6.35 -13.20 -13.03
N VAL A 28 -6.96 -12.34 -12.21
CA VAL A 28 -6.65 -12.22 -10.79
C VAL A 28 -6.91 -13.53 -10.04
N SER A 29 -8.01 -14.22 -10.35
CA SER A 29 -8.37 -15.49 -9.68
C SER A 29 -7.37 -16.59 -10.03
N MET A 30 -6.88 -16.60 -11.27
CA MET A 30 -5.85 -17.54 -11.70
C MET A 30 -4.52 -17.26 -10.99
N LEU A 31 -4.13 -15.97 -10.86
CA LEU A 31 -2.92 -15.56 -10.13
C LEU A 31 -2.94 -16.03 -8.67
N TYR A 32 -4.06 -15.79 -7.95
CA TYR A 32 -4.16 -16.23 -6.56
C TYR A 32 -4.19 -17.75 -6.43
N ARG A 33 -4.88 -18.45 -7.33
CA ARG A 33 -4.91 -19.93 -7.34
C ARG A 33 -3.52 -20.52 -7.58
N SER A 34 -2.77 -19.98 -8.54
CA SER A 34 -1.44 -20.49 -8.89
C SER A 34 -0.39 -20.21 -7.82
N ILE A 35 -0.42 -19.03 -7.17
CA ILE A 35 0.55 -18.72 -6.12
C ILE A 35 0.28 -19.51 -4.83
N LEU A 36 -0.99 -19.73 -4.48
CA LEU A 36 -1.38 -20.54 -3.32
C LEU A 36 -1.18 -22.05 -3.55
N ALA A 37 -0.99 -22.50 -4.79
CA ALA A 37 -0.65 -23.88 -5.11
C ALA A 37 0.84 -24.18 -4.91
N ILE A 38 1.68 -23.18 -4.65
CA ILE A 38 3.10 -23.37 -4.32
C ILE A 38 3.18 -23.89 -2.87
N ASP A 39 3.85 -25.01 -2.68
CA ASP A 39 4.06 -25.57 -1.34
C ASP A 39 4.71 -24.55 -0.41
N ASN A 40 4.25 -24.50 0.85
CA ASN A 40 4.71 -23.56 1.87
C ASN A 40 4.27 -22.10 1.67
N VAL A 41 3.52 -21.73 0.65
CA VAL A 41 2.78 -20.47 0.57
C VAL A 41 1.42 -20.66 1.22
N VAL A 42 1.13 -19.91 2.26
CA VAL A 42 -0.11 -20.04 3.04
C VAL A 42 -1.12 -18.96 2.64
N HIS A 43 -0.68 -17.72 2.54
CA HIS A 43 -1.52 -16.59 2.17
C HIS A 43 -0.74 -15.61 1.28
N ALA A 44 -1.46 -14.82 0.47
CA ALA A 44 -0.87 -13.89 -0.49
C ALA A 44 -1.70 -12.63 -0.70
N VAL A 45 -1.05 -11.48 -0.86
CA VAL A 45 -1.62 -10.24 -1.39
C VAL A 45 -0.74 -9.74 -2.53
N ILE A 46 -1.32 -9.50 -3.70
CA ILE A 46 -0.62 -9.05 -4.91
C ILE A 46 -1.00 -7.60 -5.19
N LEU A 47 -0.03 -6.70 -5.16
CA LEU A 47 -0.15 -5.30 -5.56
C LEU A 47 0.59 -5.09 -6.88
N SER A 48 -0.13 -4.74 -7.95
CA SER A 48 0.48 -4.44 -9.25
C SER A 48 -0.06 -3.10 -9.77
N THR A 49 0.83 -2.14 -9.98
CA THR A 49 0.55 -0.77 -10.43
C THR A 49 1.52 -0.41 -11.58
N CYS A 50 1.40 0.78 -12.17
CA CYS A 50 2.36 1.26 -13.18
C CYS A 50 3.79 1.42 -12.67
N ASN A 51 3.97 1.63 -11.35
CA ASN A 51 5.27 1.95 -10.75
C ASN A 51 5.89 0.81 -9.95
N ARG A 52 5.13 -0.25 -9.65
CA ARG A 52 5.59 -1.40 -8.87
C ARG A 52 4.71 -2.61 -9.01
N THR A 53 5.30 -3.77 -8.86
CA THR A 53 4.60 -5.01 -8.57
C THR A 53 5.23 -5.60 -7.30
N GLU A 54 4.39 -5.85 -6.30
CA GLU A 54 4.80 -6.37 -5.01
C GLU A 54 3.89 -7.54 -4.60
N VAL A 55 4.49 -8.60 -4.09
CA VAL A 55 3.78 -9.77 -3.59
C VAL A 55 4.10 -9.90 -2.10
N TYR A 56 3.07 -9.86 -1.27
CA TYR A 56 3.15 -10.01 0.19
C TYR A 56 2.65 -11.40 0.56
N LEU A 57 3.44 -12.14 1.30
CA LEU A 57 3.20 -13.57 1.53
C LEU A 57 3.37 -13.94 3.00
N GLU A 58 2.49 -14.81 3.46
CA GLU A 58 2.66 -15.59 4.67
C GLU A 58 3.11 -17.00 4.26
N ILE A 59 4.28 -17.41 4.74
CA ILE A 59 4.94 -18.66 4.35
C ILE A 59 5.30 -19.49 5.56
N SER A 60 5.40 -20.81 5.38
CA SER A 60 5.85 -21.73 6.42
C SER A 60 7.36 -22.02 6.37
N ASP A 61 7.99 -21.85 5.21
CA ASP A 61 9.43 -22.08 5.00
C ASP A 61 10.01 -21.03 4.03
N LEU A 62 11.15 -20.43 4.39
CA LEU A 62 11.84 -19.44 3.56
C LEU A 62 12.42 -19.98 2.25
N ARG A 63 12.63 -21.28 2.15
CA ARG A 63 13.13 -21.94 0.93
C ARG A 63 12.19 -21.79 -0.26
N VAL A 64 10.92 -21.50 -0.01
CA VAL A 64 9.89 -21.27 -1.06
C VAL A 64 10.15 -20.01 -1.91
N VAL A 65 11.04 -19.13 -1.50
CA VAL A 65 11.33 -17.88 -2.25
C VAL A 65 11.77 -18.17 -3.68
N ASP A 66 12.59 -19.16 -3.91
CA ASP A 66 13.01 -19.55 -5.28
C ASP A 66 11.83 -20.03 -6.13
N ASP A 67 10.90 -20.81 -5.58
CA ASP A 67 9.71 -21.28 -6.28
C ASP A 67 8.77 -20.11 -6.65
N ILE A 68 8.63 -19.12 -5.75
CA ILE A 68 7.86 -17.90 -6.02
C ILE A 68 8.51 -17.09 -7.14
N LEU A 69 9.83 -16.99 -7.18
CA LEU A 69 10.55 -16.31 -8.26
C LEU A 69 10.36 -17.04 -9.60
N VAL A 70 10.38 -18.38 -9.61
CA VAL A 70 10.09 -19.19 -10.80
C VAL A 70 8.64 -18.97 -11.24
N TRP A 71 7.68 -18.99 -10.31
CA TRP A 71 6.28 -18.69 -10.59
C TRP A 71 6.11 -17.33 -11.25
N TRP A 72 6.74 -16.29 -10.70
CA TRP A 72 6.62 -14.92 -11.23
C TRP A 72 7.32 -14.79 -12.58
N GLN A 73 8.49 -15.42 -12.76
CA GLN A 73 9.20 -15.46 -14.04
C GLN A 73 8.36 -16.08 -15.16
N GLY A 74 7.46 -16.99 -14.85
CA GLY A 74 6.55 -17.62 -15.81
C GLY A 74 5.56 -16.66 -16.50
N TYR A 75 5.35 -15.45 -15.95
CA TYR A 75 4.50 -14.41 -16.54
C TYR A 75 5.27 -13.40 -17.38
N VAL A 76 6.60 -13.47 -17.40
CA VAL A 76 7.47 -12.54 -18.14
C VAL A 76 7.54 -12.97 -19.60
N ARG A 77 7.23 -12.06 -20.51
CA ARG A 77 7.19 -12.35 -21.96
C ARG A 77 8.58 -12.34 -22.59
N ASN A 78 9.45 -11.41 -22.16
CA ASN A 78 10.80 -11.27 -22.69
C ASN A 78 11.80 -12.07 -21.84
N PRO A 79 12.37 -13.18 -22.39
CA PRO A 79 13.28 -14.07 -21.63
C PRO A 79 14.61 -13.41 -21.23
N ASN A 80 14.94 -12.25 -21.79
CA ASN A 80 16.15 -11.50 -21.44
C ASN A 80 16.06 -10.87 -20.04
N TYR A 81 14.84 -10.65 -19.52
CA TYR A 81 14.65 -10.11 -18.17
C TYR A 81 14.50 -11.25 -17.15
N LYS A 82 15.47 -11.36 -16.25
CA LYS A 82 15.45 -12.35 -15.16
C LYS A 82 15.05 -11.67 -13.87
N ILE A 83 14.02 -12.18 -13.21
CA ILE A 83 13.48 -11.59 -11.98
C ILE A 83 14.54 -11.47 -10.88
N LYS A 84 15.48 -12.40 -10.83
CA LYS A 84 16.58 -12.43 -9.84
C LYS A 84 17.46 -11.17 -9.87
N ASP A 85 17.51 -10.45 -10.98
CA ASP A 85 18.32 -9.23 -11.14
C ASP A 85 17.62 -7.98 -10.60
N TYR A 86 16.30 -8.01 -10.45
CA TYR A 86 15.48 -6.82 -10.18
C TYR A 86 14.69 -6.87 -8.88
N PHE A 87 14.43 -8.04 -8.32
CA PHE A 87 13.58 -8.13 -7.14
C PHE A 87 14.29 -7.65 -5.86
N LYS A 88 13.48 -7.26 -4.89
CA LYS A 88 13.89 -6.97 -3.52
C LYS A 88 13.06 -7.83 -2.57
N LEU A 89 13.73 -8.62 -1.75
CA LEU A 89 13.13 -9.40 -0.66
C LEU A 89 13.17 -8.57 0.63
N ARG A 90 12.05 -8.55 1.36
CA ARG A 90 11.94 -8.06 2.74
C ARG A 90 11.31 -9.13 3.60
N GLN A 91 11.62 -9.12 4.91
CA GLN A 91 11.13 -10.12 5.85
C GLN A 91 10.63 -9.48 7.16
N GLY A 92 9.63 -10.08 7.77
CA GLY A 92 9.12 -9.73 9.09
C GLY A 92 8.76 -8.25 9.24
N THR A 93 9.38 -7.58 10.19
CA THR A 93 9.11 -6.18 10.55
C THR A 93 9.38 -5.20 9.39
N GLU A 94 10.36 -5.53 8.52
CA GLU A 94 10.66 -4.69 7.35
C GLU A 94 9.50 -4.66 6.35
N VAL A 95 8.76 -5.77 6.20
CA VAL A 95 7.57 -5.82 5.35
C VAL A 95 6.51 -4.86 5.86
N ILE A 96 6.23 -4.90 7.16
CA ILE A 96 5.20 -4.07 7.80
C ILE A 96 5.57 -2.59 7.70
N MET A 97 6.82 -2.25 8.01
CA MET A 97 7.35 -0.88 7.88
C MET A 97 7.24 -0.38 6.45
N HIS A 98 7.66 -1.20 5.47
CA HIS A 98 7.57 -0.85 4.05
C HIS A 98 6.12 -0.63 3.62
N LEU A 99 5.21 -1.52 3.97
CA LEU A 99 3.80 -1.43 3.60
C LEU A 99 3.12 -0.21 4.23
N MET A 100 3.47 0.14 5.49
CA MET A 100 3.01 1.39 6.13
C MET A 100 3.52 2.63 5.37
N LYS A 101 4.81 2.68 5.04
CA LYS A 101 5.41 3.78 4.25
C LYS A 101 4.74 3.89 2.88
N LEU A 102 4.53 2.76 2.22
CA LEU A 102 3.89 2.67 0.92
C LEU A 102 2.45 3.21 0.97
N ALA A 103 1.63 2.73 1.88
CA ALA A 103 0.24 3.17 2.03
C ALA A 103 0.10 4.65 2.41
N CYS A 104 1.13 5.22 3.07
CA CYS A 104 1.23 6.64 3.36
C CYS A 104 1.78 7.48 2.19
N GLY A 105 2.18 6.85 1.07
CA GLY A 105 2.76 7.51 -0.10
C GLY A 105 4.23 7.92 0.06
N LEU A 106 4.93 7.47 1.12
CA LEU A 106 6.35 7.78 1.33
C LEU A 106 7.29 6.98 0.42
N GLU A 107 6.79 5.90 -0.16
CA GLU A 107 7.51 5.05 -1.13
C GLU A 107 7.04 5.28 -2.57
N SER A 108 6.14 6.22 -2.83
CA SER A 108 5.66 6.57 -4.17
C SER A 108 6.66 7.43 -4.91
N MET A 109 6.66 7.37 -6.27
CA MET A 109 7.46 8.26 -7.12
C MET A 109 7.12 9.73 -6.82
N VAL A 110 5.84 9.99 -6.58
CA VAL A 110 5.32 11.27 -6.11
C VAL A 110 5.04 11.15 -4.62
N LEU A 111 5.88 11.77 -3.79
CA LEU A 111 5.81 11.68 -2.33
C LEU A 111 4.43 12.16 -1.82
N GLY A 112 3.72 11.31 -1.07
CA GLY A 112 2.40 11.61 -0.51
C GLY A 112 1.24 11.44 -1.49
N GLU A 113 1.43 10.73 -2.60
CA GLU A 113 0.38 10.45 -3.59
C GLU A 113 -0.82 9.75 -2.93
N PRO A 114 -2.04 10.34 -3.05
CA PRO A 114 -3.22 9.77 -2.37
C PRO A 114 -3.72 8.46 -3.00
N GLN A 115 -3.39 8.18 -4.26
CA GLN A 115 -3.90 7.03 -5.02
C GLN A 115 -3.37 5.70 -4.51
N ILE A 116 -2.12 5.65 -4.02
CA ILE A 116 -1.48 4.39 -3.59
C ILE A 116 -2.24 3.69 -2.45
N LEU A 117 -2.83 4.44 -1.52
CA LEU A 117 -3.64 3.83 -0.46
C LEU A 117 -4.88 3.14 -1.02
N GLY A 118 -5.52 3.71 -2.05
CA GLY A 118 -6.61 3.08 -2.78
C GLY A 118 -6.17 1.76 -3.39
N GLN A 119 -5.06 1.77 -4.12
CA GLN A 119 -4.50 0.58 -4.77
C GLN A 119 -4.13 -0.53 -3.76
N VAL A 120 -3.57 -0.18 -2.60
CA VAL A 120 -3.28 -1.14 -1.52
C VAL A 120 -4.58 -1.73 -0.94
N LYS A 121 -5.64 -0.94 -0.78
CA LYS A 121 -6.96 -1.42 -0.34
C LYS A 121 -7.61 -2.33 -1.37
N ASP A 122 -7.49 -2.01 -2.65
CA ASP A 122 -8.03 -2.82 -3.74
C ASP A 122 -7.33 -4.18 -3.80
N SER A 123 -6.00 -4.22 -3.67
CA SER A 123 -5.20 -5.44 -3.59
C SER A 123 -5.61 -6.32 -2.41
N TYR A 124 -5.78 -5.74 -1.24
CA TYR A 124 -6.30 -6.42 -0.05
C TYR A 124 -7.70 -6.99 -0.29
N THR A 125 -8.59 -6.22 -0.89
CA THR A 125 -9.97 -6.64 -1.19
C THR A 125 -10.00 -7.79 -2.19
N LEU A 126 -9.15 -7.75 -3.21
CA LEU A 126 -8.99 -8.82 -4.19
C LEU A 126 -8.47 -10.11 -3.54
N SER A 127 -7.47 -10.01 -2.66
CA SER A 127 -6.96 -11.15 -1.90
C SER A 127 -8.06 -11.78 -1.04
N LYS A 128 -8.87 -10.95 -0.35
CA LYS A 128 -9.98 -11.43 0.48
C LYS A 128 -11.06 -12.13 -0.34
N LYS A 129 -11.41 -11.61 -1.52
CA LYS A 129 -12.37 -12.23 -2.45
C LYS A 129 -11.90 -13.59 -2.97
N ASN A 130 -10.58 -13.78 -3.09
CA ASN A 130 -9.98 -15.03 -3.54
C ASN A 130 -9.59 -15.97 -2.37
N HIS A 131 -10.05 -15.70 -1.13
CA HIS A 131 -9.72 -16.47 0.07
C HIS A 131 -8.21 -16.64 0.32
N ALA A 132 -7.41 -15.68 -0.15
CA ALA A 132 -5.95 -15.71 -0.11
C ALA A 132 -5.36 -14.94 1.09
N ILE A 133 -6.16 -14.47 2.03
CA ILE A 133 -5.70 -13.72 3.20
C ILE A 133 -6.06 -14.44 4.50
N GLY A 134 -5.06 -14.61 5.37
CA GLY A 134 -5.22 -15.18 6.70
C GLY A 134 -5.24 -14.12 7.80
N LYS A 135 -5.38 -14.58 9.04
CA LYS A 135 -5.53 -13.70 10.21
C LYS A 135 -4.32 -12.77 10.42
N GLU A 136 -3.11 -13.22 10.13
CA GLU A 136 -1.89 -12.43 10.34
C GLU A 136 -1.79 -11.31 9.29
N LEU A 137 -1.87 -11.64 8.00
CA LEU A 137 -1.90 -10.64 6.93
C LEU A 137 -3.07 -9.66 7.10
N ASP A 138 -4.26 -10.14 7.49
CA ASP A 138 -5.41 -9.27 7.74
C ASP A 138 -5.07 -8.22 8.83
N ARG A 139 -4.50 -8.64 9.98
CA ARG A 139 -4.10 -7.72 11.04
C ARG A 139 -3.06 -6.70 10.59
N VAL A 140 -2.07 -7.13 9.80
CA VAL A 140 -1.06 -6.24 9.22
C VAL A 140 -1.74 -5.17 8.35
N PHE A 141 -2.58 -5.57 7.39
CA PHE A 141 -3.24 -4.62 6.50
C PHE A 141 -4.19 -3.67 7.23
N GLN A 142 -4.96 -4.15 8.22
CA GLN A 142 -5.81 -3.29 9.04
C GLN A 142 -4.99 -2.24 9.81
N LYS A 143 -3.85 -2.62 10.40
CA LYS A 143 -2.95 -1.66 11.07
C LYS A 143 -2.36 -0.67 10.07
N VAL A 144 -1.99 -1.12 8.87
CA VAL A 144 -1.50 -0.25 7.79
C VAL A 144 -2.56 0.79 7.41
N PHE A 145 -3.82 0.39 7.23
CA PHE A 145 -4.91 1.31 6.91
C PHE A 145 -5.17 2.32 8.02
N ALA A 146 -5.16 1.87 9.28
CA ALA A 146 -5.29 2.75 10.44
C ALA A 146 -4.13 3.76 10.51
N THR A 147 -2.89 3.30 10.28
CA THR A 147 -1.70 4.16 10.23
C THR A 147 -1.78 5.19 9.11
N ALA A 148 -2.17 4.77 7.90
CA ALA A 148 -2.33 5.69 6.77
C ALA A 148 -3.43 6.73 7.00
N LYS A 149 -4.54 6.35 7.64
CA LYS A 149 -5.59 7.30 8.06
C LYS A 149 -5.03 8.31 9.06
N ARG A 150 -4.29 7.86 10.07
CA ARG A 150 -3.67 8.71 11.09
C ARG A 150 -2.66 9.68 10.49
N VAL A 151 -1.76 9.21 9.63
CA VAL A 151 -0.80 10.06 8.92
C VAL A 151 -1.51 11.14 8.11
N ARG A 152 -2.58 10.81 7.39
CA ARG A 152 -3.35 11.79 6.60
C ARG A 152 -4.09 12.82 7.45
N SER A 153 -4.54 12.46 8.66
CA SER A 153 -5.22 13.38 9.56
C SER A 153 -4.25 14.26 10.36
N GLU A 154 -3.06 13.76 10.70
CA GLU A 154 -2.09 14.47 11.55
C GLU A 154 -0.99 15.19 10.74
N THR A 155 -0.91 14.95 9.41
CA THR A 155 0.07 15.59 8.54
C THR A 155 -0.55 16.15 7.26
N ARG A 156 0.14 17.08 6.61
CA ARG A 156 -0.25 17.61 5.31
C ARG A 156 0.45 16.92 4.14
N ILE A 157 0.97 15.70 4.33
CA ILE A 157 1.76 14.99 3.32
C ILE A 157 1.01 14.79 1.99
N GLY A 158 -0.31 14.59 2.05
CA GLY A 158 -1.18 14.43 0.88
C GLY A 158 -1.68 15.73 0.24
N HIS A 159 -1.39 16.90 0.82
CA HIS A 159 -1.91 18.19 0.36
C HIS A 159 -0.90 19.02 -0.42
N CYS A 160 0.35 18.60 -0.49
CA CYS A 160 1.39 19.35 -1.22
C CYS A 160 1.55 18.80 -2.65
N PRO A 161 1.38 19.62 -3.69
CA PRO A 161 1.53 19.19 -5.08
C PRO A 161 2.98 18.80 -5.43
N VAL A 162 3.18 17.75 -6.23
CA VAL A 162 4.53 17.25 -6.63
C VAL A 162 4.66 17.01 -8.10
N SER A 163 3.59 16.64 -8.80
CA SER A 163 3.63 16.54 -10.25
C SER A 163 3.34 17.90 -10.88
N VAL A 164 3.96 18.17 -12.02
CA VAL A 164 3.67 19.35 -12.83
C VAL A 164 2.16 19.47 -13.05
N ALA A 165 1.47 18.36 -13.36
CA ALA A 165 0.03 18.33 -13.55
C ALA A 165 -0.76 18.74 -12.29
N PHE A 166 -0.40 18.25 -11.13
CA PHE A 166 -1.08 18.61 -9.86
C PHE A 166 -0.78 20.06 -9.44
N SER A 167 0.44 20.53 -9.66
CA SER A 167 0.85 21.91 -9.36
C SER A 167 0.12 22.90 -10.29
N ALA A 168 0.00 22.55 -11.58
CA ALA A 168 -0.79 23.31 -12.56
C ALA A 168 -2.23 23.51 -12.08
N ILE A 169 -2.89 22.44 -11.63
CA ILE A 169 -4.27 22.52 -11.14
C ILE A 169 -4.36 23.31 -9.82
N THR A 170 -3.34 23.20 -8.98
CA THR A 170 -3.31 23.99 -7.72
C THR A 170 -3.18 25.47 -8.01
N LEU A 171 -2.41 25.87 -9.01
CA LEU A 171 -2.35 27.25 -9.49
C LEU A 171 -3.69 27.72 -10.05
N ALA A 172 -4.35 26.89 -10.88
CA ALA A 172 -5.69 27.18 -11.36
C ALA A 172 -6.69 27.43 -10.23
N LYS A 173 -6.65 26.61 -9.18
CA LYS A 173 -7.51 26.78 -7.98
C LYS A 173 -7.27 28.07 -7.21
N ARG A 174 -6.05 28.58 -7.16
CA ARG A 174 -5.74 29.85 -6.48
C ARG A 174 -6.33 31.06 -7.16
N GLN A 175 -6.57 30.97 -8.48
CA GLN A 175 -7.09 32.05 -9.31
C GLN A 175 -8.62 32.03 -9.44
N LEU A 176 -9.27 30.97 -9.02
CA LEU A 176 -10.70 30.76 -9.25
C LEU A 176 -11.38 30.32 -7.97
N ASP A 177 -12.36 31.09 -7.51
CA ASP A 177 -13.10 30.82 -6.26
C ASP A 177 -13.91 29.50 -6.35
N ASN A 178 -14.38 29.13 -7.55
CA ASN A 178 -15.23 27.94 -7.71
C ASN A 178 -15.00 27.25 -9.06
N ILE A 179 -14.23 26.16 -9.06
CA ILE A 179 -13.95 25.36 -10.26
C ILE A 179 -15.20 24.59 -10.72
N SER A 180 -16.12 24.22 -9.83
CA SER A 180 -17.31 23.44 -10.21
C SER A 180 -18.25 24.16 -11.17
N SER A 181 -18.16 25.48 -11.28
CA SER A 181 -18.91 26.29 -12.24
C SER A 181 -18.17 26.54 -13.57
N LYS A 182 -16.94 26.08 -13.72
CA LYS A 182 -16.04 26.42 -14.81
C LYS A 182 -15.94 25.32 -15.86
N ASN A 183 -15.69 25.73 -17.11
CA ASN A 183 -15.37 24.84 -18.24
C ASN A 183 -13.84 24.74 -18.37
N VAL A 184 -13.32 23.54 -18.39
CA VAL A 184 -11.89 23.27 -18.50
C VAL A 184 -11.59 22.66 -19.87
N LEU A 185 -10.67 23.27 -20.61
CA LEU A 185 -10.10 22.71 -21.84
C LEU A 185 -8.72 22.16 -21.56
N ILE A 186 -8.52 20.87 -21.84
CA ILE A 186 -7.20 20.22 -21.81
C ILE A 186 -6.78 19.94 -23.23
N ILE A 187 -5.60 20.39 -23.62
CA ILE A 187 -5.03 20.18 -24.93
C ILE A 187 -3.91 19.15 -24.82
N GLY A 188 -4.12 17.96 -25.41
CA GLY A 188 -3.23 16.82 -25.36
C GLY A 188 -3.75 15.65 -24.52
N ALA A 189 -3.76 14.45 -25.13
CA ALA A 189 -4.15 13.18 -24.53
C ALA A 189 -2.95 12.22 -24.38
N GLY A 190 -1.76 12.76 -24.14
CA GLY A 190 -0.57 12.01 -23.75
C GLY A 190 -0.61 11.64 -22.26
N GLN A 191 0.47 11.02 -21.75
CA GLN A 191 0.55 10.62 -20.33
C GLN A 191 0.26 11.78 -19.37
N THR A 192 0.84 12.96 -19.61
CA THR A 192 0.63 14.15 -18.77
C THR A 192 -0.80 14.70 -18.91
N GLY A 193 -1.34 14.71 -20.14
CA GLY A 193 -2.72 15.14 -20.38
C GLY A 193 -3.77 14.22 -19.75
N GLU A 194 -3.55 12.91 -19.78
CA GLU A 194 -4.39 11.94 -19.06
C GLU A 194 -4.33 12.14 -17.55
N LEU A 195 -3.14 12.40 -17.00
CA LEU A 195 -2.98 12.68 -15.58
C LEU A 195 -3.68 13.98 -15.17
N LEU A 196 -3.54 15.04 -15.96
CA LEU A 196 -4.29 16.30 -15.80
C LEU A 196 -5.79 16.06 -15.81
N PHE A 197 -6.28 15.30 -16.79
CA PHE A 197 -7.70 14.98 -16.91
C PHE A 197 -8.24 14.31 -15.65
N ARG A 198 -7.53 13.30 -15.13
CA ARG A 198 -7.90 12.62 -13.87
C ARG A 198 -7.95 13.57 -12.67
N HIS A 199 -6.97 14.47 -12.56
CA HIS A 199 -6.95 15.44 -11.46
C HIS A 199 -8.04 16.51 -11.61
N VAL A 200 -8.31 16.98 -12.82
CA VAL A 200 -9.39 17.93 -13.10
C VAL A 200 -10.76 17.30 -12.82
N THR A 201 -10.97 16.06 -13.22
CA THR A 201 -12.23 15.34 -12.95
C THR A 201 -12.53 15.23 -11.46
N ALA A 202 -11.51 15.04 -10.61
CA ALA A 202 -11.68 15.01 -9.16
C ALA A 202 -12.17 16.34 -8.55
N LEU A 203 -12.11 17.45 -9.30
CA LEU A 203 -12.62 18.76 -8.89
C LEU A 203 -14.06 19.00 -9.31
N ALA A 204 -14.66 18.06 -10.03
CA ALA A 204 -16.02 18.12 -10.52
C ALA A 204 -16.37 19.45 -11.25
N PRO A 205 -15.60 19.89 -12.28
CA PRO A 205 -15.92 21.10 -13.04
C PRO A 205 -17.24 20.93 -13.80
N LYS A 206 -17.80 22.05 -14.26
CA LYS A 206 -19.03 22.05 -15.06
C LYS A 206 -18.89 21.18 -16.31
N GLN A 207 -17.80 21.35 -17.03
CA GLN A 207 -17.47 20.58 -18.25
C GLN A 207 -15.96 20.45 -18.41
N ILE A 208 -15.52 19.28 -18.93
CA ILE A 208 -14.14 19.03 -19.35
C ILE A 208 -14.13 18.75 -20.85
N MET A 209 -13.38 19.53 -21.58
CA MET A 209 -13.16 19.36 -23.02
C MET A 209 -11.73 18.88 -23.23
N LEU A 210 -11.53 17.69 -23.80
CA LEU A 210 -10.21 17.13 -24.08
C LEU A 210 -9.95 17.15 -25.59
N ALA A 211 -9.05 18.04 -26.03
CA ALA A 211 -8.69 18.16 -27.43
C ALA A 211 -7.38 17.42 -27.71
N ASN A 212 -7.35 16.60 -28.76
CA ASN A 212 -6.14 15.88 -29.20
C ASN A 212 -6.10 15.67 -30.70
N ARG A 213 -4.88 15.50 -31.25
CA ARG A 213 -4.69 15.17 -32.66
C ARG A 213 -5.36 13.83 -33.04
N ASN A 214 -5.16 12.81 -32.20
CA ASN A 214 -5.83 11.53 -32.33
C ASN A 214 -7.06 11.52 -31.41
N ILE A 215 -8.25 11.58 -32.01
CA ILE A 215 -9.52 11.65 -31.29
C ILE A 215 -9.82 10.38 -30.49
N GLU A 216 -9.41 9.21 -30.96
CA GLU A 216 -9.67 7.93 -30.29
C GLU A 216 -9.02 7.88 -28.91
N LYS A 217 -7.80 8.46 -28.78
CA LYS A 217 -7.14 8.58 -27.48
C LYS A 217 -7.94 9.46 -26.52
N ALA A 218 -8.45 10.59 -27.01
CA ALA A 218 -9.27 11.48 -26.19
C ALA A 218 -10.61 10.82 -25.81
N GLN A 219 -11.27 10.15 -26.74
CA GLN A 219 -12.51 9.42 -26.50
C GLN A 219 -12.33 8.31 -25.44
N LYS A 220 -11.23 7.55 -25.52
CA LYS A 220 -10.92 6.50 -24.53
C LYS A 220 -10.81 7.06 -23.10
N ILE A 221 -10.25 8.27 -22.95
CA ILE A 221 -10.09 8.93 -21.66
C ILE A 221 -11.43 9.49 -21.15
N THR A 222 -12.23 10.09 -22.03
CA THR A 222 -13.46 10.81 -21.67
C THR A 222 -14.69 9.93 -21.53
N SER A 223 -14.72 8.74 -22.15
CA SER A 223 -15.90 7.87 -22.27
C SER A 223 -16.52 7.45 -20.93
N ALA A 224 -15.74 7.39 -19.85
CA ALA A 224 -16.22 7.01 -18.51
C ALA A 224 -16.86 8.19 -17.72
N PHE A 225 -16.86 9.41 -18.27
CA PHE A 225 -17.25 10.62 -17.55
C PHE A 225 -18.34 11.42 -18.25
N ARG A 226 -19.49 11.62 -17.58
CA ARG A 226 -20.67 12.26 -18.17
C ARG A 226 -20.47 13.75 -18.51
N ASN A 227 -19.59 14.45 -17.78
CA ASN A 227 -19.30 15.87 -17.97
C ASN A 227 -18.04 16.11 -18.81
N ALA A 228 -17.58 15.12 -19.55
CA ALA A 228 -16.38 15.20 -20.38
C ALA A 228 -16.70 14.93 -21.86
N SER A 229 -16.01 15.63 -22.75
CA SER A 229 -16.13 15.50 -24.21
C SER A 229 -14.76 15.47 -24.88
N ALA A 230 -14.64 14.63 -25.91
CA ALA A 230 -13.44 14.54 -26.76
C ALA A 230 -13.61 15.38 -28.03
N HIS A 231 -12.54 16.05 -28.46
CA HIS A 231 -12.53 16.98 -29.57
C HIS A 231 -11.27 16.86 -30.43
N TYR A 232 -11.35 17.23 -31.69
CA TYR A 232 -10.18 17.40 -32.56
C TYR A 232 -9.46 18.71 -32.24
N LEU A 233 -8.15 18.79 -32.50
CA LEU A 233 -7.40 20.06 -32.39
C LEU A 233 -7.91 21.15 -33.32
N SER A 234 -8.50 20.79 -34.48
CA SER A 234 -9.13 21.75 -35.41
C SER A 234 -10.32 22.51 -34.80
N GLU A 235 -10.92 22.00 -33.72
CA GLU A 235 -12.02 22.64 -33.00
C GLU A 235 -11.55 23.66 -31.96
N LEU A 236 -10.24 23.81 -31.71
CA LEU A 236 -9.67 24.72 -30.70
C LEU A 236 -10.28 26.13 -30.71
N PRO A 237 -10.48 26.82 -31.87
CA PRO A 237 -11.05 28.18 -31.83
C PRO A 237 -12.44 28.26 -31.20
N GLN A 238 -13.26 27.22 -31.34
CA GLN A 238 -14.59 27.13 -30.71
C GLN A 238 -14.52 26.74 -29.26
N LEU A 239 -13.59 25.85 -28.88
CA LEU A 239 -13.41 25.35 -27.51
C LEU A 239 -12.84 26.44 -26.61
N ILE A 240 -11.86 27.22 -27.09
CA ILE A 240 -11.24 28.33 -26.37
C ILE A 240 -12.30 29.37 -25.97
N LYS A 241 -13.26 29.69 -26.83
CA LYS A 241 -14.34 30.62 -26.52
C LYS A 241 -15.20 30.16 -25.35
N LYS A 242 -15.41 28.84 -25.19
CA LYS A 242 -16.21 28.24 -24.13
C LYS A 242 -15.44 28.06 -22.82
N ALA A 243 -14.12 27.87 -22.90
CA ALA A 243 -13.27 27.55 -21.75
C ALA A 243 -13.04 28.75 -20.82
N ASP A 244 -12.96 28.47 -19.54
CA ASP A 244 -12.52 29.38 -18.48
C ASP A 244 -11.07 29.08 -18.08
N ILE A 245 -10.66 27.80 -18.17
CA ILE A 245 -9.32 27.31 -17.90
C ILE A 245 -8.84 26.56 -19.12
N ILE A 246 -7.63 26.84 -19.59
CA ILE A 246 -7.00 26.19 -20.72
C ILE A 246 -5.65 25.62 -20.24
N ILE A 247 -5.47 24.31 -20.38
CA ILE A 247 -4.24 23.61 -19.94
C ILE A 247 -3.65 22.91 -21.16
N ALA A 248 -2.44 23.28 -21.57
CA ALA A 248 -1.72 22.62 -22.66
C ALA A 248 -0.68 21.64 -22.14
N ALA A 249 -0.71 20.41 -22.68
CA ALA A 249 0.23 19.33 -22.39
C ALA A 249 0.55 18.54 -23.68
N VAL A 250 1.12 19.24 -24.65
CA VAL A 250 1.42 18.74 -26.01
C VAL A 250 2.90 18.94 -26.34
N ASN A 251 3.36 18.23 -27.35
CA ASN A 251 4.68 18.47 -27.95
C ASN A 251 4.44 19.04 -29.35
N VAL A 252 4.67 20.33 -29.52
CA VAL A 252 4.48 21.09 -30.75
C VAL A 252 5.64 22.07 -30.95
N SER A 253 5.94 22.43 -32.20
CA SER A 253 7.02 23.36 -32.55
C SER A 253 6.59 24.83 -32.61
N GLU A 254 5.27 25.07 -32.62
CA GLU A 254 4.69 26.42 -32.76
C GLU A 254 3.55 26.61 -31.76
N TYR A 255 3.23 27.86 -31.47
CA TYR A 255 2.08 28.19 -30.63
C TYR A 255 0.77 27.76 -31.29
N ILE A 256 -0.05 27.00 -30.59
CA ILE A 256 -1.37 26.53 -31.06
C ILE A 256 -2.50 27.40 -30.53
N VAL A 257 -2.23 28.29 -29.57
CA VAL A 257 -3.15 29.32 -29.07
C VAL A 257 -2.38 30.64 -28.94
N THR A 258 -2.90 31.67 -29.57
CA THR A 258 -2.31 33.03 -29.57
C THR A 258 -3.34 34.08 -29.14
N CYS A 259 -2.92 35.32 -28.95
CA CYS A 259 -3.83 36.42 -28.59
C CYS A 259 -4.96 36.64 -29.58
N LYS A 260 -4.82 36.19 -30.84
CA LYS A 260 -5.87 36.30 -31.87
C LYS A 260 -7.02 35.33 -31.65
N ASP A 261 -6.78 34.24 -30.90
CA ASP A 261 -7.75 33.16 -30.67
C ASP A 261 -8.63 33.42 -29.47
N VAL A 262 -8.28 34.42 -28.61
CA VAL A 262 -8.97 34.74 -27.38
C VAL A 262 -9.68 36.08 -27.47
N GLY A 263 -10.89 36.17 -26.95
CA GLY A 263 -11.63 37.44 -26.79
C GLY A 263 -11.45 37.99 -25.39
N ASP A 264 -12.27 38.97 -25.01
CA ASP A 264 -12.16 39.75 -23.76
C ASP A 264 -12.57 38.98 -22.48
N LYS A 265 -12.95 37.71 -22.58
CA LYS A 265 -13.33 36.89 -21.41
C LYS A 265 -12.11 36.56 -20.57
N PRO A 266 -12.13 36.77 -19.23
CA PRO A 266 -11.06 36.36 -18.34
C PRO A 266 -10.82 34.84 -18.38
N ARG A 267 -9.55 34.44 -18.51
CA ARG A 267 -9.13 33.03 -18.58
C ARG A 267 -7.86 32.76 -17.82
N VAL A 268 -7.73 31.51 -17.36
CA VAL A 268 -6.49 31.00 -16.81
C VAL A 268 -5.84 30.07 -17.84
N PHE A 269 -4.64 30.41 -18.25
CA PHE A 269 -3.80 29.62 -19.18
C PHE A 269 -2.71 28.95 -18.39
N ILE A 270 -2.50 27.66 -18.63
CA ILE A 270 -1.45 26.87 -17.99
C ILE A 270 -0.75 26.05 -19.08
N ASP A 271 0.49 26.38 -19.37
CA ASP A 271 1.28 25.70 -20.37
C ASP A 271 2.36 24.82 -19.71
N ILE A 272 2.16 23.51 -19.79
CA ILE A 272 3.15 22.52 -19.34
C ILE A 272 3.83 21.81 -20.51
N SER A 273 3.71 22.37 -21.68
CA SER A 273 4.34 21.88 -22.90
C SER A 273 5.81 22.33 -23.00
N ILE A 274 6.65 21.49 -23.59
CA ILE A 274 8.03 21.83 -23.95
C ILE A 274 8.26 21.32 -25.39
N PRO A 275 8.47 22.22 -26.36
CA PRO A 275 8.35 23.69 -26.30
C PRO A 275 6.96 24.19 -25.92
N GLN A 276 6.85 25.45 -25.51
CA GLN A 276 5.58 26.08 -25.16
C GLN A 276 4.58 26.01 -26.32
N ALA A 277 3.35 25.65 -26.01
CA ALA A 277 2.25 25.53 -26.97
C ALA A 277 1.29 26.74 -26.97
N LEU A 278 1.29 27.51 -25.87
CA LEU A 278 0.51 28.71 -25.69
C LEU A 278 1.43 29.95 -25.77
N ASP A 279 1.02 30.99 -26.50
CA ASP A 279 1.79 32.22 -26.61
C ASP A 279 1.85 32.94 -25.24
N PRO A 280 3.04 33.20 -24.65
CA PRO A 280 3.18 33.90 -23.36
C PRO A 280 2.52 35.29 -23.35
N LYS A 281 2.35 35.95 -24.48
CA LYS A 281 1.64 37.23 -24.59
C LYS A 281 0.18 37.16 -24.17
N LEU A 282 -0.39 35.95 -24.07
CA LEU A 282 -1.71 35.75 -23.48
C LEU A 282 -1.81 36.27 -22.03
N GLY A 283 -0.71 36.25 -21.29
CA GLY A 283 -0.61 36.78 -19.94
C GLY A 283 -0.44 38.31 -19.86
N GLU A 284 -0.16 38.97 -20.95
CA GLU A 284 -0.08 40.43 -21.02
C GLU A 284 -1.46 41.09 -21.12
N LEU A 285 -2.50 40.32 -21.43
CA LEU A 285 -3.87 40.79 -21.46
C LEU A 285 -4.39 40.91 -20.00
N GLU A 286 -4.83 42.12 -19.60
CA GLU A 286 -5.17 42.45 -18.20
C GLU A 286 -6.11 41.46 -17.51
N GLN A 287 -7.02 40.83 -18.24
CA GLN A 287 -7.97 39.87 -17.69
C GLN A 287 -7.48 38.45 -17.59
N ASN A 288 -6.35 38.11 -18.16
CA ASN A 288 -5.84 36.76 -18.25
C ASN A 288 -4.75 36.50 -17.20
N VAL A 289 -4.64 35.24 -16.80
CA VAL A 289 -3.52 34.73 -16.00
C VAL A 289 -2.83 33.62 -16.78
N TYR A 290 -1.52 33.71 -16.93
CA TYR A 290 -0.71 32.75 -17.63
C TYR A 290 0.36 32.14 -16.70
N TYR A 291 0.46 30.83 -16.70
CA TYR A 291 1.49 30.08 -16.00
C TYR A 291 2.22 29.15 -16.96
N CYS A 292 3.53 29.15 -16.92
CA CYS A 292 4.38 28.20 -17.64
C CYS A 292 4.99 27.12 -16.73
N VAL A 293 5.78 26.23 -17.31
CA VAL A 293 6.47 25.17 -16.56
C VAL A 293 7.37 25.72 -15.47
N ASP A 294 8.00 26.87 -15.69
CA ASP A 294 8.92 27.47 -14.72
C ASP A 294 8.17 27.99 -13.47
N ASP A 295 7.01 28.61 -13.65
CA ASP A 295 6.15 29.04 -12.54
C ASP A 295 5.68 27.84 -11.71
N ILE A 296 5.38 26.74 -12.40
CA ILE A 296 4.97 25.48 -11.75
C ILE A 296 6.13 24.85 -10.99
N ASN A 297 7.34 24.88 -11.56
CA ASN A 297 8.54 24.37 -10.92
C ASN A 297 8.90 25.18 -9.67
N ALA A 298 8.73 26.50 -9.66
CA ALA A 298 8.91 27.33 -8.47
C ALA A 298 7.95 26.92 -7.32
N VAL A 299 6.69 26.58 -7.63
CA VAL A 299 5.73 26.07 -6.64
C VAL A 299 6.14 24.67 -6.16
N ILE A 300 6.71 23.84 -7.02
CA ILE A 300 7.20 22.50 -6.65
C ILE A 300 8.38 22.61 -5.70
N GLU A 301 9.35 23.49 -5.97
CA GLU A 301 10.53 23.72 -5.10
C GLU A 301 10.12 24.24 -3.71
N ASP A 302 9.26 25.25 -3.63
CA ASP A 302 8.74 25.79 -2.36
C ASP A 302 8.01 24.70 -1.52
N ASN A 303 7.40 23.74 -2.19
CA ASN A 303 6.73 22.61 -1.55
C ASN A 303 7.69 21.47 -1.13
N LYS A 304 8.91 21.36 -1.68
CA LYS A 304 9.88 20.30 -1.31
C LYS A 304 10.27 20.37 0.17
N ASP A 305 10.58 21.54 0.68
CA ASP A 305 10.98 21.70 2.08
C ASP A 305 9.82 21.45 3.05
N LYS A 306 8.65 21.97 2.73
CA LYS A 306 7.41 21.69 3.48
C LYS A 306 7.11 20.20 3.52
N ARG A 307 7.33 19.49 2.41
CA ARG A 307 7.16 18.04 2.30
C ARG A 307 8.18 17.25 3.07
N LYS A 308 9.44 17.64 3.05
CA LYS A 308 10.50 17.00 3.83
C LYS A 308 10.15 17.04 5.32
N TYR A 309 9.62 18.17 5.78
CA TYR A 309 9.13 18.32 7.15
C TYR A 309 7.91 17.43 7.44
N GLU A 310 6.89 17.44 6.58
CA GLU A 310 5.69 16.61 6.74
C GLU A 310 6.01 15.12 6.60
N SER A 311 6.95 14.74 5.72
CA SER A 311 7.47 13.38 5.60
C SER A 311 8.15 12.90 6.88
N SER A 312 8.93 13.77 7.53
CA SER A 312 9.55 13.45 8.82
C SER A 312 8.52 13.21 9.92
N LYS A 313 7.45 14.02 9.97
CA LYS A 313 6.32 13.80 10.90
C LYS A 313 5.61 12.47 10.60
N ALA A 314 5.30 12.22 9.33
CA ALA A 314 4.67 10.96 8.90
C ALA A 314 5.52 9.76 9.30
N GLN A 315 6.84 9.83 9.14
CA GLN A 315 7.76 8.76 9.51
C GLN A 315 7.74 8.48 11.03
N LYS A 316 7.68 9.51 11.87
CA LYS A 316 7.55 9.35 13.33
C LYS A 316 6.25 8.62 13.71
N ILE A 317 5.14 8.99 13.07
CA ILE A 317 3.83 8.34 13.29
C ILE A 317 3.89 6.87 12.88
N ILE A 318 4.53 6.56 11.74
CA ILE A 318 4.69 5.19 11.23
C ILE A 318 5.52 4.35 12.20
N VAL A 319 6.68 4.85 12.67
CA VAL A 319 7.53 4.15 13.63
C VAL A 319 6.74 3.81 14.90
N LYS A 320 6.08 4.80 15.49
CA LYS A 320 5.24 4.59 16.68
C LYS A 320 4.12 3.58 16.43
N SER A 321 3.47 3.64 15.27
CA SER A 321 2.41 2.70 14.89
C SER A 321 2.92 1.26 14.73
N LEU A 322 4.15 1.10 14.25
CA LEU A 322 4.81 -0.20 14.17
C LEU A 322 5.13 -0.75 15.56
N GLU A 323 5.69 0.06 16.45
CA GLU A 323 5.97 -0.32 17.83
C GLU A 323 4.69 -0.81 18.55
N GLU A 324 3.61 -0.02 18.46
CA GLU A 324 2.29 -0.39 19.00
C GLU A 324 1.76 -1.71 18.41
N TYR A 325 2.02 -1.99 17.15
CA TYR A 325 1.63 -3.25 16.49
C TYR A 325 2.43 -4.43 17.07
N LEU A 326 3.75 -4.28 17.17
CA LEU A 326 4.63 -5.34 17.65
C LEU A 326 4.36 -5.69 19.13
N GLU A 327 4.05 -4.69 19.96
CA GLU A 327 3.64 -4.93 21.36
C GLU A 327 2.34 -5.73 21.43
N LYS A 328 1.34 -5.37 20.60
CA LYS A 328 0.08 -6.14 20.54
C LYS A 328 0.29 -7.57 20.05
N GLU A 329 1.11 -7.79 19.04
CA GLU A 329 1.42 -9.14 18.55
C GLU A 329 2.11 -9.98 19.63
N LYS A 330 3.06 -9.42 20.38
CA LYS A 330 3.67 -10.10 21.53
C LYS A 330 2.62 -10.53 22.57
N ALA A 331 1.68 -9.63 22.87
CA ALA A 331 0.59 -9.93 23.81
C ALA A 331 -0.34 -11.04 23.29
N ILE A 332 -0.67 -11.03 22.00
CA ILE A 332 -1.51 -12.07 21.37
C ILE A 332 -0.82 -13.44 21.44
N ILE A 333 0.46 -13.50 21.10
CA ILE A 333 1.25 -14.75 21.17
C ILE A 333 1.30 -15.27 22.60
N SER A 334 1.57 -14.38 23.58
CA SER A 334 1.60 -14.75 24.99
C SER A 334 0.25 -15.28 25.47
N ASN A 335 -0.84 -14.58 25.17
CA ASN A 335 -2.19 -15.01 25.56
C ASN A 335 -2.59 -16.34 24.90
N SER A 336 -2.19 -16.58 23.65
CA SER A 336 -2.44 -17.87 22.98
C SER A 336 -1.73 -19.02 23.68
N ALA A 337 -0.44 -18.85 24.03
CA ALA A 337 0.33 -19.84 24.76
C ALA A 337 -0.25 -20.12 26.15
N ILE A 338 -0.68 -19.06 26.85
CA ILE A 338 -1.33 -19.18 28.16
C ILE A 338 -2.64 -19.99 28.04
N LYS A 339 -3.49 -19.68 27.05
CA LYS A 339 -4.74 -20.41 26.82
C LYS A 339 -4.49 -21.89 26.52
N GLU A 340 -3.51 -22.18 25.68
CA GLU A 340 -3.14 -23.58 25.36
C GLU A 340 -2.65 -24.33 26.61
N LEU A 341 -1.87 -23.66 27.47
CA LEU A 341 -1.41 -24.21 28.72
C LEU A 341 -2.56 -24.62 29.66
N PHE A 342 -3.55 -23.71 29.82
CA PHE A 342 -4.74 -24.00 30.62
C PHE A 342 -5.56 -25.14 30.06
N GLN A 343 -5.85 -25.13 28.73
CA GLN A 343 -6.59 -26.21 28.08
C GLN A 343 -5.91 -27.57 28.27
N LYS A 344 -4.59 -27.61 28.17
CA LYS A 344 -3.82 -28.84 28.38
C LYS A 344 -3.88 -29.33 29.86
N ALA A 345 -3.80 -28.37 30.79
CA ALA A 345 -3.91 -28.69 32.22
C ALA A 345 -5.32 -29.22 32.57
N ASP A 346 -6.37 -28.56 32.08
CA ASP A 346 -7.77 -28.95 32.30
C ASP A 346 -8.02 -30.37 31.78
N GLY A 347 -7.57 -30.67 30.56
CA GLY A 347 -7.72 -32.01 29.98
C GLY A 347 -7.01 -33.12 30.79
N LEU A 348 -5.85 -32.82 31.39
CA LEU A 348 -5.17 -33.75 32.29
C LEU A 348 -5.92 -34.00 33.60
N VAL A 349 -6.51 -32.93 34.14
CA VAL A 349 -7.34 -33.00 35.38
C VAL A 349 -8.61 -33.79 35.11
N ASP A 350 -9.38 -33.45 34.07
CA ASP A 350 -10.66 -34.07 33.76
C ASP A 350 -10.53 -35.60 33.55
N LEU A 351 -9.55 -36.00 32.70
CA LEU A 351 -9.27 -37.43 32.47
C LEU A 351 -8.89 -38.20 33.74
N SER A 352 -8.18 -37.56 34.67
CA SER A 352 -7.77 -38.18 35.95
C SER A 352 -8.90 -38.21 36.94
N LEU A 353 -9.74 -37.16 36.96
CA LEU A 353 -10.92 -37.04 37.81
C LEU A 353 -11.96 -38.10 37.48
N GLU A 354 -12.31 -38.25 36.18
CA GLU A 354 -13.27 -39.27 35.74
C GLU A 354 -12.84 -40.69 36.17
N LYS A 355 -11.55 -41.01 35.96
CA LYS A 355 -11.00 -42.31 36.38
C LYS A 355 -11.07 -42.51 37.90
N SER A 356 -10.88 -41.47 38.68
CA SER A 356 -10.92 -41.50 40.12
C SER A 356 -12.36 -41.64 40.64
N LEU A 357 -13.30 -40.88 40.07
CA LEU A 357 -14.72 -40.98 40.40
C LEU A 357 -15.29 -42.35 40.07
N ALA A 358 -14.93 -42.95 38.92
CA ALA A 358 -15.34 -44.29 38.56
C ALA A 358 -14.87 -45.34 39.62
N LYS A 359 -13.69 -45.22 40.17
CA LYS A 359 -13.15 -46.10 41.23
C LYS A 359 -13.94 -45.95 42.53
N ILE A 360 -14.27 -44.70 42.92
CA ILE A 360 -15.11 -44.43 44.09
C ILE A 360 -16.50 -45.00 43.96
N ARG A 361 -17.14 -44.83 42.79
CA ARG A 361 -18.45 -45.43 42.49
C ARG A 361 -18.44 -46.94 42.53
N ASN A 362 -17.29 -47.56 42.26
CA ASN A 362 -17.12 -49.02 42.36
C ASN A 362 -16.72 -49.48 43.78
N GLY A 363 -16.99 -48.66 44.83
CA GLY A 363 -16.84 -49.02 46.24
C GLY A 363 -15.43 -48.98 46.78
N LYS A 364 -14.47 -48.34 46.10
CA LYS A 364 -13.11 -48.12 46.66
C LYS A 364 -13.10 -46.95 47.63
N ASP A 365 -12.20 -47.01 48.60
CA ASP A 365 -12.04 -45.98 49.61
C ASP A 365 -11.76 -44.59 48.97
N ALA A 366 -12.66 -43.64 49.26
CA ALA A 366 -12.61 -42.32 48.66
C ALA A 366 -11.37 -41.51 49.11
N GLU A 367 -10.95 -41.65 50.35
CA GLU A 367 -9.78 -40.92 50.88
C GLU A 367 -8.48 -41.36 50.19
N GLU A 368 -8.30 -42.67 49.99
CA GLU A 368 -7.15 -43.23 49.29
C GLU A 368 -7.16 -42.79 47.81
N ILE A 369 -8.32 -42.83 47.15
CA ILE A 369 -8.44 -42.41 45.74
C ILE A 369 -8.15 -40.92 45.59
N ILE A 370 -8.60 -40.05 46.48
CA ILE A 370 -8.33 -38.60 46.41
C ILE A 370 -6.82 -38.32 46.64
N LYS A 371 -6.18 -38.98 47.57
CA LYS A 371 -4.73 -38.87 47.79
C LYS A 371 -3.95 -39.27 46.53
N ARG A 372 -4.35 -40.38 45.91
CA ARG A 372 -3.74 -40.87 44.68
C ARG A 372 -3.99 -39.91 43.48
N PHE A 373 -5.19 -39.39 43.33
CA PHE A 373 -5.54 -38.39 42.32
C PHE A 373 -4.65 -37.14 42.44
N ALA A 374 -4.51 -36.57 43.66
CA ALA A 374 -3.67 -35.42 43.89
C ALA A 374 -2.20 -35.67 43.51
N TYR A 375 -1.69 -36.89 43.85
CA TYR A 375 -0.32 -37.28 43.46
C TYR A 375 -0.17 -37.44 41.95
N GLU A 376 -1.11 -38.08 41.26
CA GLU A 376 -1.11 -38.28 39.83
C GLU A 376 -1.18 -36.93 39.06
N ILE A 377 -2.04 -36.00 39.50
CA ILE A 377 -2.13 -34.68 38.90
C ILE A 377 -0.82 -33.90 39.06
N LYS A 378 -0.27 -33.84 40.27
CA LYS A 378 1.04 -33.23 40.52
C LYS A 378 2.10 -33.77 39.53
N LYS A 379 2.20 -35.09 39.39
CA LYS A 379 3.18 -35.73 38.55
C LYS A 379 2.96 -35.42 37.06
N LYS A 380 1.71 -35.39 36.60
CA LYS A 380 1.38 -35.12 35.18
C LYS A 380 1.61 -33.65 34.83
N VAL A 381 1.18 -32.71 35.67
CA VAL A 381 1.35 -31.26 35.43
C VAL A 381 2.83 -30.88 35.45
N LEU A 382 3.62 -31.45 36.37
CA LEU A 382 5.04 -31.12 36.46
C LEU A 382 5.92 -31.92 35.49
N HIS A 383 5.37 -32.90 34.77
CA HIS A 383 6.18 -33.75 33.87
C HIS A 383 6.93 -32.95 32.80
N TYR A 384 6.22 -32.17 32.01
CA TYR A 384 6.82 -31.38 30.94
C TYR A 384 7.77 -30.29 31.43
N PRO A 385 7.45 -29.50 32.44
CA PRO A 385 8.41 -28.58 33.08
C PRO A 385 9.71 -29.25 33.53
N VAL A 386 9.61 -30.38 34.18
CA VAL A 386 10.81 -31.12 34.67
C VAL A 386 11.65 -31.67 33.51
N VAL A 387 11.01 -32.19 32.44
CA VAL A 387 11.71 -32.63 31.25
C VAL A 387 12.41 -31.45 30.58
N GLY A 388 11.72 -30.33 30.40
CA GLY A 388 12.29 -29.12 29.81
C GLY A 388 13.48 -28.57 30.61
N MET A 389 13.41 -28.57 31.96
CA MET A 389 14.55 -28.17 32.80
C MET A 389 15.76 -29.08 32.60
N LYS A 390 15.53 -30.41 32.50
CA LYS A 390 16.60 -31.39 32.27
C LYS A 390 17.25 -31.20 30.90
N GLU A 391 16.45 -30.94 29.86
CA GLU A 391 16.96 -30.72 28.51
C GLU A 391 17.75 -29.41 28.44
N ALA A 392 17.23 -28.31 29.01
CA ALA A 392 17.92 -27.02 29.07
C ALA A 392 19.28 -27.17 29.79
N SER A 393 19.30 -27.92 30.88
CA SER A 393 20.55 -28.20 31.64
C SER A 393 21.55 -28.99 30.79
N LYS A 394 21.10 -30.06 30.08
CA LYS A 394 21.97 -30.88 29.25
C LYS A 394 22.57 -30.09 28.07
N GLN A 395 21.81 -29.14 27.52
CA GLN A 395 22.23 -28.27 26.39
C GLN A 395 23.01 -27.04 26.85
N GLY A 396 23.28 -26.84 28.14
CA GLY A 396 23.99 -25.68 28.68
C GLY A 396 23.23 -24.35 28.57
N ARG A 397 21.89 -24.39 28.35
CA ARG A 397 21.03 -23.22 28.17
C ARG A 397 20.62 -22.65 29.53
N SER A 398 21.56 -21.97 30.18
CA SER A 398 21.38 -21.39 31.53
C SER A 398 20.28 -20.32 31.60
N ASP A 399 20.12 -19.53 30.53
CA ASP A 399 19.05 -18.53 30.35
C ASP A 399 17.65 -19.15 30.42
N CYS A 400 17.44 -20.26 29.69
CA CYS A 400 16.20 -21.02 29.74
C CYS A 400 15.93 -21.60 31.13
N LEU A 401 16.94 -22.13 31.80
CA LEU A 401 16.80 -22.68 33.13
C LEU A 401 16.43 -21.60 34.17
N VAL A 402 17.04 -20.40 34.09
CA VAL A 402 16.70 -19.24 34.91
C VAL A 402 15.24 -18.80 34.67
N CYS A 403 14.82 -18.74 33.41
CA CYS A 403 13.45 -18.40 33.05
C CYS A 403 12.45 -19.39 33.63
N MET A 404 12.69 -20.70 33.49
CA MET A 404 11.84 -21.75 34.05
C MET A 404 11.80 -21.71 35.57
N LYS A 405 12.92 -21.48 36.26
CA LYS A 405 12.94 -21.28 37.72
C LYS A 405 12.02 -20.12 38.13
N ARG A 406 12.10 -18.97 37.45
CA ARG A 406 11.24 -17.80 37.71
C ARG A 406 9.75 -18.11 37.53
N MET A 407 9.39 -18.84 36.43
CA MET A 407 8.00 -19.23 36.17
C MET A 407 7.37 -20.06 37.29
N PHE A 408 8.15 -20.87 37.98
CA PHE A 408 7.70 -21.70 39.09
C PHE A 408 7.96 -21.09 40.50
N GLY A 409 8.37 -19.83 40.56
CA GLY A 409 8.66 -19.15 41.85
C GLY A 409 9.84 -19.76 42.60
N LEU A 410 10.74 -20.44 41.89
CA LEU A 410 11.93 -21.04 42.51
C LEU A 410 13.04 -20.00 42.64
N ASN A 411 13.84 -20.10 43.70
CA ASN A 411 14.96 -19.19 43.93
C ASN A 411 15.96 -19.25 42.76
N VAL A 412 16.24 -18.09 42.22
CA VAL A 412 17.29 -17.88 41.24
C VAL A 412 18.44 -17.26 42.05
N GLU A 413 19.44 -18.05 42.40
CA GLU A 413 20.69 -17.51 42.93
C GLU A 413 21.25 -16.53 41.89
N LYS A 414 21.67 -15.33 42.34
CA LYS A 414 22.21 -14.23 41.52
C LYS A 414 23.53 -14.61 40.88
#